data_01973f009bf3d0819e0c5567b6d1e61f
#
_entry.id   01973f009bf3d0819e0c5567b6d1e61f
#
_cell.length_a   1.000
_cell.length_b   1.000
_cell.length_c   1.000
_cell.angle_alpha   90.00
_cell.angle_beta   90.00
_cell.angle_gamma   90.00
#
_symmetry.space_group_name_H-M   'P 1'
#
loop_
_entity.id
_entity.type
_entity.pdbx_description
1 polymer ?
#
loop_
_entity_poly.entity_id
_entity_poly.type
_entity_poly.pdbx_seq_one_letter_code
_entity_poly.pdbx_strand_id
1 'polypeptide(L)'
;LRDIAIGIDSLLFAGENLGAIIQKFSLNERSGLSLVSVDGRLRADTSVVEVPQLRLRTAHSEMNLRAHTYWRMINMPTTGHLTARFDARIGKQDIMLLAAELPNAFKEAYPEYPLVISAGTDGNLRQMQLSRFEVDLPGAFNATGEGSVYHLTDSLQRNGQLNFAMQTHDLNFLKALAGVSPDSLSVVVPDSMQMNANLTFEGPQYQAHLDLQEAEGLLNLNAKLNAS
;
A
#
# COMPACT_ATOMS: atom_id res chain seq x y z
N LEU A 1 10.59 -7.35 21.31
CA LEU A 1 10.39 -8.67 20.72
C LEU A 1 10.32 -9.69 21.84
N ARG A 2 9.23 -10.44 21.95
CA ARG A 2 9.07 -11.60 22.84
C ARG A 2 8.53 -12.74 21.98
N ASP A 3 9.01 -13.95 22.24
CA ASP A 3 8.55 -15.20 21.66
C ASP A 3 8.53 -15.22 20.11
N ILE A 4 9.70 -15.51 19.53
CA ILE A 4 9.84 -15.81 18.10
C ILE A 4 9.81 -17.32 17.94
N ALA A 5 8.85 -17.85 17.20
CA ALA A 5 8.84 -19.23 16.77
C ALA A 5 8.92 -19.28 15.23
N ILE A 6 9.94 -19.93 14.69
CA ILE A 6 10.09 -20.15 13.25
C ILE A 6 9.98 -21.64 12.99
N GLY A 7 9.01 -22.03 12.17
CA GLY A 7 8.87 -23.39 11.65
C GLY A 7 9.08 -23.38 10.15
N ILE A 8 10.16 -23.94 9.66
CA ILE A 8 10.35 -24.28 8.24
C ILE A 8 9.95 -25.75 8.10
N ASP A 9 8.88 -26.03 7.35
CA ASP A 9 8.34 -27.37 7.23
C ASP A 9 9.16 -28.22 6.24
N SER A 10 9.59 -27.63 5.14
CA SER A 10 10.45 -28.31 4.18
C SER A 10 11.38 -27.35 3.47
N LEU A 11 12.62 -27.75 3.36
CA LEU A 11 13.61 -27.17 2.50
C LEU A 11 14.01 -28.23 1.47
N LEU A 12 13.63 -28.02 0.23
CA LEU A 12 13.91 -28.94 -0.86
C LEU A 12 15.05 -28.39 -1.71
N PHE A 13 16.12 -29.15 -1.79
CA PHE A 13 17.21 -28.92 -2.73
C PHE A 13 17.20 -30.09 -3.74
N ALA A 14 16.86 -29.80 -4.99
CA ALA A 14 16.92 -30.77 -6.08
C ALA A 14 17.77 -30.22 -7.22
N GLY A 15 19.06 -30.51 -7.21
CA GLY A 15 20.03 -29.90 -8.12
C GLY A 15 20.13 -28.39 -7.90
N GLU A 16 19.78 -27.63 -8.94
CA GLU A 16 19.81 -26.16 -8.92
C GLU A 16 18.48 -25.53 -8.46
N ASN A 17 17.50 -26.35 -8.06
CA ASN A 17 16.19 -25.89 -7.60
C ASN A 17 16.15 -25.82 -6.08
N LEU A 18 15.71 -24.66 -5.58
CA LEU A 18 15.43 -24.39 -4.17
C LEU A 18 13.93 -24.26 -3.97
N GLY A 19 13.37 -25.05 -3.08
CA GLY A 19 12.00 -24.88 -2.61
C GLY A 19 11.99 -24.70 -1.10
N ALA A 20 11.26 -23.72 -0.60
CA ALA A 20 11.04 -23.56 0.83
C ALA A 20 9.54 -23.39 1.12
N ILE A 21 9.07 -24.13 2.11
CA ILE A 21 7.70 -23.99 2.64
C ILE A 21 7.82 -23.46 4.06
N ILE A 22 7.31 -22.26 4.26
CA ILE A 22 7.19 -21.63 5.59
C ILE A 22 5.79 -21.94 6.09
N GLN A 23 5.67 -22.73 7.17
CA GLN A 23 4.37 -23.11 7.70
C GLN A 23 3.98 -22.34 8.96
N LYS A 24 4.93 -21.84 9.72
CA LYS A 24 4.60 -21.14 10.96
C LYS A 24 5.72 -20.19 11.37
N PHE A 25 5.40 -18.93 11.34
CA PHE A 25 6.18 -17.91 12.02
C PHE A 25 5.21 -17.15 12.93
N SER A 26 5.44 -17.12 14.22
CA SER A 26 4.67 -16.31 15.15
C SER A 26 5.59 -15.38 15.92
N LEU A 27 5.14 -14.16 16.11
CA LEU A 27 5.87 -13.11 16.78
C LEU A 27 4.91 -12.29 17.64
N ASN A 28 5.24 -12.13 18.91
CA ASN A 28 4.54 -11.20 19.80
C ASN A 28 5.44 -9.99 20.06
N GLU A 29 4.95 -8.80 19.79
CA GLU A 29 5.64 -7.57 20.03
C GLU A 29 5.07 -6.83 21.26
N ARG A 30 5.92 -6.02 21.92
CA ARG A 30 5.51 -5.22 23.09
C ARG A 30 4.45 -4.17 22.77
N SER A 31 4.34 -3.76 21.51
CA SER A 31 3.27 -2.87 21.01
C SER A 31 1.87 -3.48 21.07
N GLY A 32 1.77 -4.81 21.33
CA GLY A 32 0.51 -5.55 21.27
C GLY A 32 0.22 -6.15 19.88
N LEU A 33 1.03 -5.85 18.86
CA LEU A 33 0.91 -6.49 17.55
C LEU A 33 1.32 -7.96 17.68
N SER A 34 0.38 -8.84 17.45
CA SER A 34 0.58 -10.28 17.49
C SER A 34 0.51 -10.85 16.08
N LEU A 35 1.66 -11.26 15.56
CA LEU A 35 1.74 -12.01 14.32
C LEU A 35 1.35 -13.47 14.61
N VAL A 36 0.16 -13.86 14.14
CA VAL A 36 -0.41 -15.20 14.39
C VAL A 36 0.23 -16.24 13.49
N SER A 37 0.40 -15.92 12.21
CA SER A 37 1.06 -16.81 11.27
C SER A 37 1.68 -16.05 10.10
N VAL A 38 2.80 -16.57 9.62
CA VAL A 38 3.30 -16.37 8.26
C VAL A 38 3.37 -17.73 7.62
N ASP A 39 2.65 -17.92 6.54
CA ASP A 39 2.67 -19.14 5.76
C ASP A 39 2.91 -18.82 4.28
N GLY A 40 3.69 -19.62 3.61
CA GLY A 40 4.01 -19.34 2.22
C GLY A 40 4.90 -20.37 1.56
N ARG A 41 5.04 -20.19 0.27
CA ARG A 41 5.91 -20.99 -0.58
C ARG A 41 6.88 -20.09 -1.31
N LEU A 42 8.12 -20.47 -1.30
CA LEU A 42 9.18 -19.90 -2.12
C LEU A 42 9.70 -20.97 -3.05
N ARG A 43 9.87 -20.65 -4.31
CA ARG A 43 10.53 -21.48 -5.31
C ARG A 43 11.60 -20.64 -6.00
N ALA A 44 12.74 -21.23 -6.20
CA ALA A 44 13.79 -20.60 -6.97
C ALA A 44 14.54 -21.68 -7.77
N ASP A 45 14.91 -21.35 -8.97
CA ASP A 45 15.83 -22.12 -9.81
C ASP A 45 17.00 -21.23 -10.23
N THR A 46 17.79 -21.65 -11.21
CA THR A 46 18.92 -20.87 -11.74
C THR A 46 18.53 -19.54 -12.38
N SER A 47 17.28 -19.34 -12.75
CA SER A 47 16.80 -18.21 -13.54
C SER A 47 15.73 -17.41 -12.81
N VAL A 48 14.84 -18.08 -12.10
CA VAL A 48 13.58 -17.53 -11.59
C VAL A 48 13.52 -17.63 -10.07
N VAL A 49 12.88 -16.64 -9.46
CA VAL A 49 12.45 -16.63 -8.06
C VAL A 49 10.95 -16.37 -8.03
N GLU A 50 10.22 -17.29 -7.45
CA GLU A 50 8.77 -17.20 -7.30
C GLU A 50 8.36 -17.23 -5.83
N VAL A 51 7.41 -16.38 -5.50
CA VAL A 51 6.62 -16.43 -4.29
C VAL A 51 5.17 -16.66 -4.73
N PRO A 52 4.76 -17.93 -4.98
CA PRO A 52 3.41 -18.20 -5.45
C PRO A 52 2.34 -17.71 -4.48
N GLN A 53 2.67 -17.73 -3.20
CA GLN A 53 1.85 -17.20 -2.14
C GLN A 53 2.68 -17.02 -0.87
N LEU A 54 2.61 -15.84 -0.29
CA LEU A 54 3.05 -15.54 1.07
C LEU A 54 1.89 -14.88 1.78
N ARG A 55 1.38 -15.52 2.83
CA ARG A 55 0.28 -15.02 3.66
C ARG A 55 0.81 -14.67 5.03
N LEU A 56 0.46 -13.48 5.49
CA LEU A 56 0.73 -13.00 6.83
C LEU A 56 -0.60 -12.72 7.51
N ARG A 57 -0.77 -13.21 8.72
CA ARG A 57 -1.97 -12.99 9.54
C ARG A 57 -1.60 -12.50 10.92
N THR A 58 -2.31 -11.49 11.36
CA THR A 58 -2.40 -11.07 12.75
C THR A 58 -3.74 -11.51 13.33
N ALA A 59 -4.08 -11.08 14.54
CA ALA A 59 -5.40 -11.33 15.12
C ALA A 59 -6.53 -10.61 14.33
N HIS A 60 -6.23 -9.49 13.67
CA HIS A 60 -7.22 -8.62 13.04
C HIS A 60 -6.97 -8.31 11.57
N SER A 61 -5.84 -8.78 11.02
CA SER A 61 -5.44 -8.47 9.64
C SER A 61 -4.94 -9.69 8.90
N GLU A 62 -5.08 -9.64 7.59
CA GLU A 62 -4.52 -10.62 6.65
C GLU A 62 -3.88 -9.89 5.48
N MET A 63 -2.68 -10.33 5.08
CA MET A 63 -1.96 -9.82 3.94
C MET A 63 -1.49 -10.99 3.08
N ASN A 64 -1.60 -10.83 1.76
CA ASN A 64 -1.19 -11.82 0.78
C ASN A 64 -0.25 -11.15 -0.22
N LEU A 65 0.91 -11.77 -0.45
CA LEU A 65 1.86 -11.37 -1.47
C LEU A 65 2.07 -12.51 -2.44
N ARG A 66 2.08 -12.20 -3.73
CA ARG A 66 2.53 -13.06 -4.81
C ARG A 66 3.57 -12.30 -5.61
N ALA A 67 4.66 -12.96 -5.95
CA ALA A 67 5.70 -12.34 -6.76
C ALA A 67 6.35 -13.36 -7.67
N HIS A 68 6.71 -12.89 -8.85
CA HIS A 68 7.50 -13.62 -9.82
C HIS A 68 8.59 -12.71 -10.35
N THR A 69 9.84 -13.16 -10.28
CA THR A 69 10.97 -12.39 -10.76
C THR A 69 12.09 -13.27 -11.25
N TYR A 70 13.02 -12.70 -11.97
CA TYR A 70 14.26 -13.37 -12.39
C TYR A 70 15.41 -12.94 -11.46
N TRP A 71 16.38 -13.82 -11.25
CA TRP A 71 17.62 -13.47 -10.53
C TRP A 71 18.29 -12.22 -11.10
N ARG A 72 18.15 -12.04 -12.42
CA ARG A 72 18.63 -10.84 -13.09
C ARG A 72 18.00 -9.54 -12.54
N MET A 73 16.77 -9.58 -12.08
CA MET A 73 16.11 -8.44 -11.44
C MET A 73 16.74 -8.10 -10.10
N ILE A 74 17.17 -9.11 -9.35
CA ILE A 74 17.82 -8.92 -8.05
C ILE A 74 19.22 -8.34 -8.22
N ASN A 75 19.98 -8.86 -9.18
CA ASN A 75 21.38 -8.48 -9.43
C ASN A 75 21.52 -7.22 -10.30
N MET A 76 20.62 -7.03 -11.26
CA MET A 76 20.58 -5.93 -12.21
C MET A 76 19.13 -5.41 -12.34
N PRO A 77 18.64 -4.65 -11.37
CA PRO A 77 17.21 -4.31 -11.25
C PRO A 77 16.66 -3.41 -12.37
N THR A 78 17.52 -2.86 -13.21
CA THR A 78 17.13 -2.07 -14.40
C THR A 78 16.92 -2.91 -15.65
N THR A 79 17.28 -4.20 -15.65
CA THR A 79 17.26 -5.08 -16.85
C THR A 79 16.45 -6.35 -16.64
N GLY A 80 16.12 -6.68 -15.42
CA GLY A 80 15.28 -7.82 -15.09
C GLY A 80 13.79 -7.53 -15.28
N HIS A 81 12.96 -8.40 -14.70
CA HIS A 81 11.52 -8.24 -14.69
C HIS A 81 10.94 -8.75 -13.38
N LEU A 82 10.00 -8.00 -12.81
CA LEU A 82 9.24 -8.31 -11.61
C LEU A 82 7.76 -8.15 -11.91
N THR A 83 6.98 -9.16 -11.58
CA THR A 83 5.53 -9.03 -11.42
C THR A 83 5.21 -9.30 -9.96
N ALA A 84 4.50 -8.39 -9.32
CA ALA A 84 4.08 -8.56 -7.92
C ALA A 84 2.63 -8.13 -7.73
N ARG A 85 1.94 -8.83 -6.83
CA ARG A 85 0.59 -8.50 -6.36
C ARG A 85 0.55 -8.57 -4.85
N PHE A 86 -0.03 -7.57 -4.27
CA PHE A 86 -0.23 -7.44 -2.84
C PHE A 86 -1.70 -7.18 -2.56
N ASP A 87 -2.29 -7.96 -1.67
CA ASP A 87 -3.65 -7.79 -1.18
C ASP A 87 -3.60 -7.79 0.34
N ALA A 88 -4.21 -6.82 0.98
CA ALA A 88 -4.28 -6.71 2.43
C ALA A 88 -5.68 -6.34 2.91
N ARG A 89 -6.04 -6.88 4.07
CA ARG A 89 -7.22 -6.52 4.82
C ARG A 89 -6.77 -6.23 6.25
N ILE A 90 -6.75 -4.97 6.64
CA ILE A 90 -6.13 -4.49 7.87
C ILE A 90 -7.23 -4.05 8.82
N GLY A 91 -7.37 -4.75 9.95
CA GLY A 91 -8.35 -4.41 10.99
C GLY A 91 -8.00 -3.14 11.74
N LYS A 92 -9.03 -2.42 12.21
CA LYS A 92 -8.90 -1.19 13.01
C LYS A 92 -7.89 -1.35 14.15
N GLN A 93 -7.94 -2.47 14.86
CA GLN A 93 -7.08 -2.72 16.03
C GLN A 93 -5.59 -2.69 15.66
N ASP A 94 -5.22 -3.33 14.55
CA ASP A 94 -3.84 -3.32 14.09
C ASP A 94 -3.41 -1.95 13.58
N ILE A 95 -4.32 -1.21 12.91
CA ILE A 95 -4.07 0.18 12.50
C ILE A 95 -3.80 1.05 13.74
N MET A 96 -4.59 0.91 14.80
CA MET A 96 -4.42 1.68 16.02
C MET A 96 -3.12 1.34 16.77
N LEU A 97 -2.65 0.11 16.68
CA LEU A 97 -1.35 -0.30 17.24
C LEU A 97 -0.18 0.28 16.44
N LEU A 98 -0.28 0.26 15.11
CA LEU A 98 0.75 0.83 14.21
C LEU A 98 0.79 2.36 14.29
N ALA A 99 -0.35 2.98 14.53
CA ALA A 99 -0.53 4.42 14.61
C ALA A 99 -0.75 4.88 16.06
N ALA A 100 0.05 4.37 16.99
CA ALA A 100 -0.09 4.63 18.43
C ALA A 100 -0.03 6.13 18.81
N GLU A 101 0.73 6.91 18.04
CA GLU A 101 0.91 8.37 18.20
C GLU A 101 -0.33 9.20 17.81
N LEU A 102 -1.32 8.59 17.12
CA LEU A 102 -2.51 9.32 16.70
C LEU A 102 -3.42 9.69 17.87
N PRO A 103 -4.13 10.87 17.78
CA PRO A 103 -5.04 11.33 18.81
C PRO A 103 -6.13 10.30 19.14
N ASN A 104 -6.54 10.21 20.40
CA ASN A 104 -7.61 9.31 20.81
C ASN A 104 -8.94 9.60 20.07
N ALA A 105 -9.25 10.87 19.83
CA ALA A 105 -10.43 11.25 19.06
C ALA A 105 -10.44 10.66 17.65
N PHE A 106 -9.27 10.55 16.99
CA PHE A 106 -9.14 9.84 15.71
C PHE A 106 -9.41 8.35 15.87
N LYS A 107 -8.84 7.71 16.89
CA LYS A 107 -8.99 6.27 17.14
C LYS A 107 -10.45 5.89 17.40
N GLU A 108 -11.17 6.73 18.14
CA GLU A 108 -12.59 6.55 18.44
C GLU A 108 -13.47 6.74 17.20
N ALA A 109 -13.18 7.77 16.40
CA ALA A 109 -13.95 8.10 15.20
C ALA A 109 -13.61 7.22 13.98
N TYR A 110 -12.48 6.49 13.99
CA TYR A 110 -12.08 5.63 12.88
C TYR A 110 -13.11 4.52 12.64
N PRO A 111 -13.52 4.27 11.37
CA PRO A 111 -14.49 3.23 11.04
C PRO A 111 -14.12 1.85 11.59
N GLU A 112 -15.14 1.06 11.94
CA GLU A 112 -14.96 -0.32 12.43
C GLU A 112 -14.61 -1.31 11.31
N TYR A 113 -14.80 -0.91 10.07
CA TYR A 113 -14.49 -1.75 8.91
C TYR A 113 -12.98 -1.84 8.67
N PRO A 114 -12.50 -2.98 8.21
CA PRO A 114 -11.10 -3.12 7.84
C PRO A 114 -10.76 -2.30 6.60
N LEU A 115 -9.56 -1.74 6.60
CA LEU A 115 -8.96 -1.13 5.42
C LEU A 115 -8.55 -2.24 4.45
N VAL A 116 -9.04 -2.19 3.23
CA VAL A 116 -8.69 -3.12 2.15
C VAL A 116 -7.73 -2.43 1.20
N ILE A 117 -6.62 -3.09 0.88
CA ILE A 117 -5.61 -2.58 -0.04
C ILE A 117 -5.33 -3.67 -1.07
N SER A 118 -5.33 -3.31 -2.35
CA SER A 118 -4.85 -4.15 -3.44
C SER A 118 -3.86 -3.37 -4.28
N ALA A 119 -2.71 -3.95 -4.57
CA ALA A 119 -1.70 -3.34 -5.41
C ALA A 119 -1.09 -4.37 -6.37
N GLY A 120 -0.81 -3.95 -7.59
CA GLY A 120 -0.15 -4.76 -8.59
C GLY A 120 0.90 -3.94 -9.33
N THR A 121 2.06 -4.53 -9.56
CA THR A 121 3.14 -3.91 -10.33
C THR A 121 3.77 -4.89 -11.29
N ASP A 122 4.24 -4.35 -12.40
CA ASP A 122 4.91 -5.11 -13.46
C ASP A 122 6.04 -4.27 -14.06
N GLY A 123 7.20 -4.88 -14.29
CA GLY A 123 8.34 -4.21 -14.91
C GLY A 123 9.65 -4.35 -14.16
N ASN A 124 10.47 -3.30 -14.21
CA ASN A 124 11.76 -3.18 -13.53
C ASN A 124 12.06 -1.72 -13.18
N LEU A 125 13.22 -1.43 -12.57
CA LEU A 125 13.55 -0.06 -12.17
C LEU A 125 13.81 0.91 -13.35
N ARG A 126 13.94 0.39 -14.58
CA ARG A 126 13.97 1.22 -15.78
C ARG A 126 12.57 1.59 -16.27
N GLN A 127 11.62 0.67 -16.13
CA GLN A 127 10.23 0.87 -16.48
C GLN A 127 9.35 0.03 -15.55
N MET A 128 8.60 0.68 -14.69
CA MET A 128 7.68 0.07 -13.73
C MET A 128 6.28 0.56 -14.01
N GLN A 129 5.34 -0.35 -14.10
CA GLN A 129 3.93 -0.07 -14.23
C GLN A 129 3.22 -0.41 -12.93
N LEU A 130 2.45 0.52 -12.39
CA LEU A 130 1.44 0.30 -11.38
C LEU A 130 0.17 -0.13 -12.10
N SER A 131 -0.06 -1.43 -12.18
CA SER A 131 -1.18 -2.00 -12.95
C SER A 131 -2.50 -1.97 -12.20
N ARG A 132 -2.43 -1.89 -10.87
CA ARG A 132 -3.58 -1.80 -9.97
C ARG A 132 -3.13 -1.16 -8.67
N PHE A 133 -3.90 -0.22 -8.21
CA PHE A 133 -3.84 0.28 -6.85
C PHE A 133 -5.25 0.60 -6.41
N GLU A 134 -5.71 -0.06 -5.36
CA GLU A 134 -7.03 0.16 -4.78
C GLU A 134 -6.89 0.22 -3.27
N VAL A 135 -7.50 1.21 -2.66
CA VAL A 135 -7.65 1.33 -1.21
C VAL A 135 -9.10 1.60 -0.92
N ASP A 136 -9.71 0.76 -0.11
CA ASP A 136 -11.10 0.86 0.28
C ASP A 136 -11.23 0.82 1.81
N LEU A 137 -11.82 1.85 2.37
CA LEU A 137 -12.29 1.87 3.75
C LEU A 137 -13.80 2.03 3.70
N PRO A 138 -14.56 0.91 3.84
CA PRO A 138 -16.01 0.92 3.65
C PRO A 138 -16.70 1.97 4.51
N GLY A 139 -17.58 2.75 3.89
CA GLY A 139 -18.29 3.85 4.52
C GLY A 139 -17.49 5.16 4.65
N ALA A 140 -16.18 5.14 4.38
CA ALA A 140 -15.35 6.32 4.45
C ALA A 140 -14.85 6.79 3.09
N PHE A 141 -14.09 5.97 2.39
CA PHE A 141 -13.60 6.30 1.05
C PHE A 141 -13.18 5.06 0.26
N ASN A 142 -13.14 5.23 -1.04
CA ASN A 142 -12.55 4.31 -2.00
C ASN A 142 -11.58 5.10 -2.89
N ALA A 143 -10.40 4.56 -3.12
CA ALA A 143 -9.40 5.17 -3.98
C ALA A 143 -8.81 4.15 -4.94
N THR A 144 -8.57 4.57 -6.17
CA THR A 144 -7.92 3.76 -7.21
C THR A 144 -6.75 4.53 -7.80
N GLY A 145 -5.77 3.79 -8.32
CA GLY A 145 -4.62 4.40 -8.96
C GLY A 145 -3.98 3.50 -10.00
N GLU A 146 -3.38 4.12 -10.99
CA GLU A 146 -2.61 3.46 -12.04
C GLU A 146 -1.53 4.38 -12.59
N GLY A 147 -0.58 3.83 -13.31
CA GLY A 147 0.41 4.65 -13.99
C GLY A 147 1.70 3.94 -14.29
N SER A 148 2.66 4.70 -14.77
CA SER A 148 3.97 4.19 -15.14
C SER A 148 5.07 5.14 -14.69
N VAL A 149 6.19 4.54 -14.27
CA VAL A 149 7.38 5.27 -13.85
C VAL A 149 8.58 4.70 -14.59
N TYR A 150 9.40 5.59 -15.12
CA TYR A 150 10.60 5.24 -15.87
C TYR A 150 11.85 5.77 -15.17
N HIS A 151 12.96 5.04 -15.29
CA HIS A 151 14.27 5.38 -14.74
C HIS A 151 14.26 5.71 -13.25
N LEU A 152 13.59 4.86 -12.45
CA LEU A 152 13.37 5.06 -11.01
C LEU A 152 14.65 5.35 -10.21
N THR A 153 15.78 4.82 -10.65
CA THR A 153 17.09 4.97 -9.96
C THR A 153 17.89 6.19 -10.42
N ASP A 154 17.45 6.88 -11.46
CA ASP A 154 18.13 8.05 -12.01
C ASP A 154 17.27 9.30 -11.79
N SER A 155 17.63 10.11 -10.80
CA SER A 155 16.86 11.30 -10.42
C SER A 155 16.79 12.38 -11.53
N LEU A 156 17.71 12.36 -12.50
CA LEU A 156 17.74 13.32 -13.61
C LEU A 156 16.95 12.84 -14.82
N GLN A 157 16.86 11.53 -15.04
CA GLN A 157 16.13 10.92 -16.16
C GLN A 157 14.78 10.35 -15.75
N ARG A 158 14.50 10.30 -14.46
CA ARG A 158 13.24 9.79 -13.93
C ARG A 158 12.06 10.55 -14.53
N ASN A 159 11.11 9.82 -15.07
CA ASN A 159 9.87 10.40 -15.57
C ASN A 159 8.70 9.44 -15.34
N GLY A 160 7.49 9.96 -15.39
CA GLY A 160 6.31 9.13 -15.22
C GLY A 160 5.03 9.91 -15.06
N GLN A 161 3.97 9.13 -15.06
CA GLN A 161 2.63 9.62 -14.82
C GLN A 161 1.89 8.65 -13.92
N LEU A 162 1.25 9.19 -12.88
CA LEU A 162 0.38 8.47 -11.98
C LEU A 162 -0.98 9.15 -11.94
N ASN A 163 -2.03 8.39 -12.09
CA ASN A 163 -3.41 8.86 -12.02
C ASN A 163 -4.07 8.23 -10.80
N PHE A 164 -4.76 9.04 -10.03
CA PHE A 164 -5.52 8.59 -8.87
C PHE A 164 -6.94 9.13 -8.96
N ALA A 165 -7.89 8.30 -8.60
CA ALA A 165 -9.28 8.69 -8.41
C ALA A 165 -9.70 8.26 -7.00
N MET A 166 -10.43 9.11 -6.31
CA MET A 166 -10.93 8.84 -4.97
C MET A 166 -12.37 9.32 -4.86
N GLN A 167 -13.20 8.51 -4.24
CA GLN A 167 -14.55 8.86 -3.84
C GLN A 167 -14.65 8.74 -2.33
N THR A 168 -15.15 9.79 -1.70
CA THR A 168 -15.36 9.81 -0.25
C THR A 168 -16.84 9.69 0.08
N HIS A 169 -17.13 9.16 1.27
CA HIS A 169 -18.48 9.06 1.82
C HIS A 169 -18.56 9.71 3.19
N ASP A 170 -17.64 9.41 4.10
CA ASP A 170 -17.53 10.03 5.41
C ASP A 170 -16.06 10.11 5.84
N LEU A 171 -15.52 11.32 5.86
CA LEU A 171 -14.16 11.60 6.31
C LEU A 171 -14.13 12.28 7.68
N ASN A 172 -15.22 12.26 8.46
CA ASN A 172 -15.29 12.96 9.73
C ASN A 172 -14.20 12.52 10.73
N PHE A 173 -13.77 11.27 10.68
CA PHE A 173 -12.67 10.78 11.51
C PHE A 173 -11.33 11.52 11.27
N LEU A 174 -11.13 12.10 10.08
CA LEU A 174 -9.92 12.87 9.77
C LEU A 174 -9.94 14.27 10.45
N LYS A 175 -11.09 14.80 10.83
CA LYS A 175 -11.17 16.07 11.54
C LYS A 175 -10.36 16.04 12.84
N ALA A 176 -10.31 14.89 13.49
CA ALA A 176 -9.54 14.70 14.70
C ALA A 176 -8.01 14.83 14.51
N LEU A 177 -7.51 14.67 13.26
CA LEU A 177 -6.09 14.87 12.93
C LEU A 177 -5.75 16.35 12.73
N ALA A 178 -6.72 17.15 12.31
CA ALA A 178 -6.49 18.57 12.00
C ALA A 178 -6.29 19.44 13.24
N GLY A 179 -6.43 18.90 14.45
CA GLY A 179 -6.29 19.64 15.71
C GLY A 179 -7.31 20.77 15.86
N VAL A 180 -8.39 20.74 15.07
CA VAL A 180 -9.42 21.77 15.06
C VAL A 180 -10.25 21.59 16.32
N SER A 181 -10.12 22.55 17.26
CA SER A 181 -11.01 22.61 18.42
C SER A 181 -12.45 22.76 17.93
N PRO A 182 -13.42 22.12 18.58
CA PRO A 182 -14.85 22.22 18.22
C PRO A 182 -15.36 23.65 18.08
N ASP A 183 -14.69 24.62 18.74
CA ASP A 183 -15.09 26.05 18.81
C ASP A 183 -14.37 26.92 17.75
N SER A 184 -13.41 26.40 16.97
CA SER A 184 -12.71 27.19 15.98
C SER A 184 -13.07 26.70 14.58
N LEU A 185 -13.69 27.60 13.78
CA LEU A 185 -14.05 27.40 12.36
C LEU A 185 -14.55 25.98 12.07
N SER A 186 -15.84 25.79 11.93
CA SER A 186 -16.39 24.50 11.51
C SER A 186 -15.92 24.20 10.08
N VAL A 187 -14.81 23.48 9.97
CA VAL A 187 -14.44 22.87 8.69
C VAL A 187 -15.48 21.79 8.42
N VAL A 188 -16.45 22.15 7.61
CA VAL A 188 -17.41 21.17 7.09
C VAL A 188 -16.67 20.36 6.05
N VAL A 189 -16.39 19.11 6.36
CA VAL A 189 -15.93 18.13 5.35
C VAL A 189 -17.21 17.64 4.66
N PRO A 190 -17.36 17.84 3.35
CA PRO A 190 -18.53 17.34 2.64
C PRO A 190 -18.65 15.82 2.77
N ASP A 191 -19.89 15.34 2.89
CA ASP A 191 -20.15 13.90 3.09
C ASP A 191 -19.75 13.06 1.86
N SER A 192 -19.80 13.65 0.67
CA SER A 192 -19.40 12.93 -0.55
C SER A 192 -18.62 13.86 -1.48
N MET A 193 -17.39 13.46 -1.79
CA MET A 193 -16.52 14.16 -2.72
C MET A 193 -15.93 13.17 -3.72
N GLN A 194 -15.72 13.65 -4.94
CA GLN A 194 -14.90 12.99 -5.94
C GLN A 194 -13.61 13.78 -6.11
N MET A 195 -12.49 13.08 -6.11
CA MET A 195 -11.18 13.65 -6.32
C MET A 195 -10.49 12.89 -7.44
N ASN A 196 -9.96 13.62 -8.41
CA ASN A 196 -9.06 13.09 -9.41
C ASN A 196 -7.72 13.80 -9.28
N ALA A 197 -6.64 13.05 -9.24
CA ALA A 197 -5.30 13.58 -9.17
C ALA A 197 -4.44 12.98 -10.29
N ASN A 198 -3.74 13.83 -11.01
CA ASN A 198 -2.74 13.44 -11.98
C ASN A 198 -1.39 13.98 -11.51
N LEU A 199 -0.43 13.10 -11.35
CA LEU A 199 0.94 13.44 -11.01
C LEU A 199 1.82 13.08 -12.19
N THR A 200 2.51 14.06 -12.74
CA THR A 200 3.57 13.87 -13.74
C THR A 200 4.90 14.36 -13.18
N PHE A 201 5.97 13.71 -13.56
CA PHE A 201 7.31 14.13 -13.16
C PHE A 201 8.32 13.87 -14.29
N GLU A 202 9.27 14.77 -14.40
CA GLU A 202 10.37 14.72 -15.38
C GLU A 202 11.64 15.24 -14.72
N GLY A 203 12.60 14.36 -14.47
CA GLY A 203 13.77 14.63 -13.66
C GLY A 203 13.40 15.12 -12.26
N PRO A 204 13.92 16.29 -11.86
CA PRO A 204 13.57 16.89 -10.56
C PRO A 204 12.22 17.63 -10.56
N GLN A 205 11.59 17.80 -11.71
CA GLN A 205 10.36 18.58 -11.84
C GLN A 205 9.15 17.71 -11.58
N TYR A 206 8.18 18.24 -10.82
CA TYR A 206 6.92 17.59 -10.49
C TYR A 206 5.76 18.52 -10.84
N GLN A 207 4.74 17.98 -11.45
CA GLN A 207 3.48 18.65 -11.69
C GLN A 207 2.36 17.79 -11.12
N ALA A 208 1.56 18.37 -10.26
CA ALA A 208 0.34 17.72 -9.75
C ALA A 208 -0.87 18.55 -10.16
N HIS A 209 -1.84 17.89 -10.73
CA HIS A 209 -3.14 18.45 -11.05
C HIS A 209 -4.17 17.75 -10.20
N LEU A 210 -4.95 18.51 -9.46
CA LEU A 210 -5.96 18.02 -8.55
C LEU A 210 -7.30 18.66 -8.91
N ASP A 211 -8.28 17.82 -9.21
CA ASP A 211 -9.69 18.17 -9.35
C ASP A 211 -10.46 17.57 -8.19
N LEU A 212 -11.17 18.41 -7.46
CA LEU A 212 -12.03 18.02 -6.36
C LEU A 212 -13.43 18.57 -6.60
N GLN A 213 -14.42 17.69 -6.56
CA GLN A 213 -15.81 18.03 -6.75
C GLN A 213 -16.67 17.43 -5.65
N GLU A 214 -17.48 18.23 -5.03
CA GLU A 214 -18.53 17.77 -4.12
C GLU A 214 -19.75 17.26 -4.90
N ALA A 215 -20.45 16.30 -4.33
CA ALA A 215 -21.60 15.67 -4.97
C ALA A 215 -22.77 16.65 -5.22
N GLU A 216 -22.94 17.65 -4.37
CA GLU A 216 -23.98 18.68 -4.50
C GLU A 216 -23.53 19.85 -5.40
N GLY A 217 -22.29 19.83 -5.88
CA GLY A 217 -21.74 20.85 -6.78
C GLY A 217 -21.43 22.20 -6.12
N LEU A 218 -21.47 22.28 -4.80
CA LEU A 218 -21.18 23.51 -4.03
C LEU A 218 -19.68 23.82 -3.94
N LEU A 219 -18.83 22.81 -4.07
CA LEU A 219 -17.38 22.96 -4.08
C LEU A 219 -16.81 22.35 -5.34
N ASN A 220 -16.06 23.15 -6.08
CA ASN A 220 -15.23 22.70 -7.20
C ASN A 220 -13.85 23.35 -7.05
N LEU A 221 -12.84 22.57 -6.75
CA LEU A 221 -11.47 23.01 -6.58
C LEU A 221 -10.61 22.39 -7.65
N ASN A 222 -9.92 23.22 -8.42
CA ASN A 222 -8.89 22.81 -9.36
C ASN A 222 -7.57 23.43 -8.91
N ALA A 223 -6.61 22.58 -8.58
CA ALA A 223 -5.29 23.02 -8.12
C ALA A 223 -4.18 22.45 -9.00
N LYS A 224 -3.21 23.29 -9.33
CA LYS A 224 -1.97 22.89 -9.99
C LYS A 224 -0.79 23.24 -9.10
N LEU A 225 0.02 22.23 -8.81
CA LEU A 225 1.24 22.39 -8.05
C LEU A 225 2.42 22.02 -8.94
N ASN A 226 3.42 22.93 -9.00
CA ASN A 226 4.69 22.67 -9.64
C ASN A 226 5.78 22.77 -8.57
N ALA A 227 6.68 21.79 -8.55
CA ALA A 227 7.84 21.77 -7.67
C ALA A 227 9.08 21.34 -8.45
N SER A 228 10.25 21.83 -8.05
CA SER A 228 11.54 21.52 -8.66
C SER A 228 12.60 21.33 -7.58
#